data_936ac9849864241d94cd073a87f38c34
#
_entry.id   936ac9849864241d94cd073a87f38c34
#
_cell.length_a   1.000
_cell.length_b   1.000
_cell.length_c   1.000
_cell.angle_alpha   90.00
_cell.angle_beta   90.00
_cell.angle_gamma   90.00
#
_symmetry.space_group_name_H-M   'P 1'
#
loop_
_entity.id
_entity.type
_entity.pdbx_description
1 polymer ?
#
loop_
_entity_poly.entity_id
_entity_poly.type
_entity_poly.pdbx_seq_one_letter_code
_entity_poly.pdbx_strand_id
1 'polypeptide(L)'
;MANGQITIGSLIDIAQKGGWSAPPWKQHAGLPPGVPPAPPAPGPVSAYHPVDWAMHGDIRNARHFAGMFDGRLLYIHGLKRWLCWSDDRWVLCDQGQEIEAVKQAAHAMMTDAAASLAADQDRGKGRIKEAVAAHSISRLKATLELAQSEPGMSVGHADLDSNPALLGVGNGVVDLKTGTLMANRPDMLITRHCGADYDIAPCPRWLQFMAEVFPGDQATIDAVQRLLGYTLTGLNTEEIMVFCIGFGANGKSIFGNIGNRITGGYSKVAPHSLLAARRGDDHSARGDIAMLEGARLVSVNELPGGMQLDEPAVKALAGREPISARHLYADFSTFDPRFTVWVRTNHRPIIKGDDDGIWRRIVVLPFRQKFEGAQRDPHLEAKLWGRTRWHLAVDDRRRAPVSRFGKFGPQSGDPCRATPVSERE
;
A
#
# COMPACT_ATOMS: atom_id res chain seq x y z
N MET A 1 32.50 1.05 -12.03
CA MET A 1 32.27 0.14 -10.89
C MET A 1 30.87 0.46 -10.39
N ALA A 2 29.92 -0.39 -10.73
CA ALA A 2 28.49 -0.18 -10.40
C ALA A 2 28.27 -0.47 -8.91
N ASN A 3 27.79 0.51 -8.16
CA ASN A 3 27.37 0.35 -6.77
C ASN A 3 26.09 -0.46 -6.72
N GLY A 4 26.18 -1.68 -6.24
CA GLY A 4 25.06 -2.58 -6.12
C GLY A 4 24.10 -2.21 -4.99
N GLN A 5 22.88 -1.94 -5.35
CA GLN A 5 21.77 -1.58 -4.45
C GLN A 5 20.64 -2.61 -4.53
N ILE A 6 19.91 -2.81 -3.43
CA ILE A 6 18.74 -3.68 -3.40
C ILE A 6 17.53 -2.99 -4.02
N THR A 7 16.71 -3.77 -4.68
CA THR A 7 15.52 -3.26 -5.37
C THR A 7 14.32 -4.14 -5.05
N ILE A 8 13.11 -3.56 -5.02
CA ILE A 8 11.87 -4.35 -4.97
C ILE A 8 11.82 -5.31 -6.16
N GLY A 9 12.34 -4.91 -7.33
CA GLY A 9 12.44 -5.79 -8.48
C GLY A 9 13.45 -6.90 -8.28
N SER A 10 14.60 -6.67 -7.63
CA SER A 10 15.43 -7.79 -7.23
C SER A 10 14.72 -8.71 -6.24
N LEU A 11 13.81 -8.21 -5.40
CA LEU A 11 12.98 -9.06 -4.56
C LEU A 11 11.92 -9.82 -5.36
N ILE A 12 11.28 -9.18 -6.33
CA ILE A 12 10.33 -9.83 -7.25
C ILE A 12 11.06 -10.76 -8.22
N ASP A 13 12.17 -10.35 -8.83
CA ASP A 13 13.03 -11.15 -9.71
C ASP A 13 13.54 -12.40 -9.00
N ILE A 14 14.00 -12.24 -7.77
CA ILE A 14 14.49 -13.35 -6.96
C ILE A 14 13.33 -14.24 -6.49
N ALA A 15 12.14 -13.69 -6.19
CA ALA A 15 10.95 -14.48 -5.93
C ALA A 15 10.57 -15.32 -7.16
N GLN A 16 10.66 -14.75 -8.34
CA GLN A 16 10.38 -15.43 -9.62
C GLN A 16 11.49 -16.41 -10.02
N LYS A 17 12.76 -16.08 -9.82
CA LYS A 17 13.90 -17.01 -9.99
C LYS A 17 13.85 -18.18 -9.02
N GLY A 18 13.33 -17.96 -7.82
CA GLY A 18 13.04 -19.00 -6.84
C GLY A 18 11.80 -19.84 -7.15
N GLY A 19 11.13 -19.62 -8.29
CA GLY A 19 10.01 -20.44 -8.75
C GLY A 19 8.61 -19.92 -8.39
N TRP A 20 8.46 -18.68 -7.88
CA TRP A 20 7.15 -18.06 -7.74
C TRP A 20 6.64 -17.62 -9.12
N SER A 21 5.41 -18.06 -9.46
CA SER A 21 4.61 -17.44 -10.50
C SER A 21 3.38 -16.82 -9.86
N ALA A 22 2.99 -15.66 -10.33
CA ALA A 22 1.63 -15.20 -10.10
C ALA A 22 0.68 -16.36 -10.48
N PRO A 23 -0.28 -16.73 -9.59
CA PRO A 23 -1.23 -17.78 -9.93
C PRO A 23 -1.86 -17.43 -11.27
N PRO A 24 -2.15 -18.44 -12.13
CA PRO A 24 -2.86 -18.17 -13.36
C PRO A 24 -4.16 -17.51 -12.94
N TRP A 25 -4.27 -16.21 -13.20
CA TRP A 25 -5.53 -15.53 -13.12
C TRP A 25 -6.44 -16.37 -14.00
N LYS A 26 -7.42 -17.02 -13.41
CA LYS A 26 -8.51 -17.55 -14.21
C LYS A 26 -8.82 -16.43 -15.18
N GLN A 27 -8.65 -16.69 -16.47
CA GLN A 27 -9.14 -15.82 -17.51
C GLN A 27 -10.63 -15.68 -17.23
N HIS A 28 -11.00 -14.76 -16.35
CA HIS A 28 -12.35 -14.28 -16.35
C HIS A 28 -12.49 -13.66 -17.72
N ALA A 29 -13.29 -14.33 -18.49
CA ALA A 29 -13.79 -13.90 -19.77
C ALA A 29 -13.86 -12.39 -19.78
N GLY A 30 -13.36 -11.81 -20.85
CA GLY A 30 -13.21 -10.42 -21.24
C GLY A 30 -13.79 -9.39 -20.28
N LEU A 31 -13.10 -8.28 -20.15
CA LEU A 31 -13.68 -7.05 -19.60
C LEU A 31 -15.15 -6.97 -19.99
N PRO A 32 -16.07 -6.68 -19.04
CA PRO A 32 -17.46 -6.54 -19.39
C PRO A 32 -17.57 -5.60 -20.59
N PRO A 33 -18.39 -5.91 -21.59
CA PRO A 33 -18.54 -5.06 -22.78
C PRO A 33 -19.03 -3.68 -22.30
N GLY A 34 -18.21 -2.65 -22.47
CA GLY A 34 -18.53 -1.28 -22.06
C GLY A 34 -17.42 -0.53 -21.33
N VAL A 35 -16.26 -1.15 -21.07
CA VAL A 35 -15.11 -0.36 -20.61
C VAL A 35 -14.56 0.40 -21.83
N PRO A 36 -14.69 1.73 -21.86
CA PRO A 36 -14.12 2.51 -22.95
C PRO A 36 -12.60 2.30 -22.98
N PRO A 37 -11.97 2.38 -24.18
CA PRO A 37 -10.51 2.36 -24.26
C PRO A 37 -9.96 3.45 -23.33
N ALA A 38 -8.85 3.12 -22.63
CA ALA A 38 -8.21 4.07 -21.72
C ALA A 38 -8.08 5.45 -22.39
N PRO A 39 -8.54 6.51 -21.74
CA PRO A 39 -8.42 7.85 -22.33
C PRO A 39 -6.93 8.13 -22.60
N PRO A 40 -6.62 8.89 -23.66
CA PRO A 40 -5.25 9.27 -23.95
C PRO A 40 -4.65 9.95 -22.72
N ALA A 41 -3.35 9.74 -22.50
CA ALA A 41 -2.62 10.37 -21.39
C ALA A 41 -2.95 11.86 -21.34
N PRO A 42 -3.24 12.43 -20.16
CA PRO A 42 -3.56 13.84 -20.05
C PRO A 42 -2.39 14.64 -20.63
N GLY A 43 -2.66 15.38 -21.70
CA GLY A 43 -1.73 16.33 -22.29
C GLY A 43 -1.37 17.42 -21.28
N PRO A 44 -0.35 18.23 -21.55
CA PRO A 44 0.04 19.31 -20.66
C PRO A 44 -1.16 20.20 -20.38
N VAL A 45 -1.35 20.51 -19.08
CA VAL A 45 -2.48 21.23 -18.55
C VAL A 45 -2.53 22.62 -19.13
N SER A 46 -3.31 22.81 -20.16
CA SER A 46 -3.83 24.10 -20.60
C SER A 46 -5.07 23.90 -21.47
N ALA A 47 -5.97 23.05 -21.05
CA ALA A 47 -7.29 23.13 -21.61
C ALA A 47 -8.01 24.28 -20.87
N TYR A 48 -8.02 25.47 -21.48
CA TYR A 48 -8.97 26.52 -21.16
C TYR A 48 -10.37 25.90 -21.22
N HIS A 49 -10.98 25.72 -20.03
CA HIS A 49 -12.35 25.24 -19.95
C HIS A 49 -13.27 26.46 -19.94
N PRO A 50 -13.95 26.77 -21.05
CA PRO A 50 -14.79 27.97 -21.15
C PRO A 50 -15.93 27.89 -20.12
N VAL A 51 -16.28 29.05 -19.56
CA VAL A 51 -17.45 29.14 -18.67
C VAL A 51 -18.73 28.99 -19.50
N ASP A 52 -19.58 28.05 -19.11
CA ASP A 52 -20.92 27.95 -19.68
C ASP A 52 -21.85 29.03 -19.08
N TRP A 53 -21.90 30.20 -19.72
CA TRP A 53 -22.72 31.32 -19.28
C TRP A 53 -24.22 31.12 -19.50
N ALA A 54 -24.65 30.06 -20.16
CA ALA A 54 -26.08 29.70 -20.26
C ALA A 54 -26.59 29.13 -18.91
N MET A 55 -25.70 28.60 -18.08
CA MET A 55 -25.98 28.20 -16.72
C MET A 55 -25.86 29.36 -15.73
N HIS A 56 -26.47 29.25 -14.58
CA HIS A 56 -26.52 30.30 -13.58
C HIS A 56 -26.05 29.85 -12.18
N GLY A 57 -25.56 30.80 -11.40
CA GLY A 57 -25.29 30.64 -9.96
C GLY A 57 -24.21 29.62 -9.65
N ASP A 58 -24.36 28.96 -8.51
CA ASP A 58 -23.35 28.07 -7.94
C ASP A 58 -23.21 26.76 -8.72
N ILE A 59 -24.26 26.31 -9.41
CA ILE A 59 -24.21 25.12 -10.28
C ILE A 59 -23.26 25.37 -11.47
N ARG A 60 -23.35 26.53 -12.11
CA ARG A 60 -22.39 26.91 -13.15
C ARG A 60 -20.96 26.93 -12.62
N ASN A 61 -20.76 27.55 -11.45
CA ASN A 61 -19.43 27.66 -10.86
C ASN A 61 -18.85 26.27 -10.54
N ALA A 62 -19.67 25.36 -10.00
CA ALA A 62 -19.26 23.99 -9.70
C ALA A 62 -18.88 23.22 -10.98
N ARG A 63 -19.66 23.32 -12.05
CA ARG A 63 -19.34 22.66 -13.33
C ARG A 63 -18.11 23.24 -14.00
N HIS A 64 -17.94 24.54 -13.94
CA HIS A 64 -16.72 25.17 -14.45
C HIS A 64 -15.49 24.71 -13.67
N PHE A 65 -15.57 24.68 -12.34
CA PHE A 65 -14.52 24.13 -11.48
C PHE A 65 -14.23 22.66 -11.81
N ALA A 66 -15.27 21.83 -11.92
CA ALA A 66 -15.11 20.42 -12.25
C ALA A 66 -14.41 20.22 -13.60
N GLY A 67 -14.83 20.97 -14.62
CA GLY A 67 -14.19 20.90 -15.93
C GLY A 67 -12.73 21.37 -15.93
N MET A 68 -12.36 22.36 -15.11
CA MET A 68 -10.97 22.82 -14.99
C MET A 68 -10.06 21.81 -14.27
N PHE A 69 -10.62 21.05 -13.34
CA PHE A 69 -9.85 20.19 -12.46
C PHE A 69 -10.16 18.69 -12.63
N ASP A 70 -10.81 18.31 -13.72
CA ASP A 70 -11.00 16.91 -14.10
C ASP A 70 -9.66 16.18 -14.18
N GLY A 71 -9.57 14.99 -13.57
CA GLY A 71 -8.34 14.22 -13.44
C GLY A 71 -7.26 14.85 -12.55
N ARG A 72 -7.56 15.96 -11.86
CA ARG A 72 -6.62 16.67 -10.97
C ARG A 72 -7.09 16.77 -9.52
N LEU A 73 -8.39 16.76 -9.31
CA LEU A 73 -9.02 16.73 -7.99
C LEU A 73 -10.05 15.62 -7.94
N LEU A 74 -10.14 14.92 -6.81
CA LEU A 74 -11.15 13.92 -6.54
C LEU A 74 -11.64 14.07 -5.10
N TYR A 75 -12.94 13.93 -4.89
CA TYR A 75 -13.53 13.92 -3.56
C TYR A 75 -13.89 12.51 -3.13
N ILE A 76 -13.47 12.14 -1.92
CA ILE A 76 -13.78 10.84 -1.30
C ILE A 76 -14.92 11.05 -0.31
N HIS A 77 -16.15 10.68 -0.68
CA HIS A 77 -17.33 10.88 0.19
C HIS A 77 -17.19 10.17 1.54
N GLY A 78 -16.70 8.94 1.56
CA GLY A 78 -16.52 8.15 2.78
C GLY A 78 -15.55 8.78 3.79
N LEU A 79 -14.55 9.51 3.32
CA LEU A 79 -13.56 10.19 4.16
C LEU A 79 -13.84 11.69 4.32
N LYS A 80 -14.77 12.24 3.53
CA LYS A 80 -15.03 13.69 3.43
C LYS A 80 -13.77 14.50 3.16
N ARG A 81 -12.92 14.02 2.24
CA ARG A 81 -11.61 14.61 1.94
C ARG A 81 -11.40 14.72 0.44
N TRP A 82 -10.67 15.76 0.04
CA TRP A 82 -10.20 15.93 -1.32
C TRP A 82 -8.83 15.27 -1.52
N LEU A 83 -8.63 14.70 -2.69
CA LEU A 83 -7.34 14.31 -3.24
C LEU A 83 -6.95 15.30 -4.33
N CYS A 84 -5.67 15.59 -4.45
CA CYS A 84 -5.12 16.30 -5.60
C CYS A 84 -4.04 15.45 -6.30
N TRP A 85 -4.00 15.55 -7.61
CA TRP A 85 -2.95 14.95 -8.42
C TRP A 85 -1.72 15.87 -8.38
N SER A 86 -0.63 15.40 -7.79
CA SER A 86 0.62 16.12 -7.63
C SER A 86 1.80 15.17 -7.84
N ASP A 87 2.81 15.60 -8.61
CA ASP A 87 4.03 14.82 -8.86
C ASP A 87 3.75 13.37 -9.30
N ASP A 88 2.82 13.22 -10.24
CA ASP A 88 2.39 11.93 -10.78
C ASP A 88 1.78 10.97 -9.75
N ARG A 89 1.08 11.51 -8.73
CA ARG A 89 0.37 10.70 -7.72
C ARG A 89 -0.83 11.42 -7.11
N TRP A 90 -1.77 10.63 -6.61
CA TRP A 90 -2.86 11.15 -5.78
C TRP A 90 -2.39 11.34 -4.34
N VAL A 91 -2.57 12.54 -3.81
CA VAL A 91 -2.28 12.89 -2.41
C VAL A 91 -3.47 13.58 -1.76
N LEU A 92 -3.62 13.46 -0.45
CA LEU A 92 -4.66 14.18 0.28
C LEU A 92 -4.39 15.69 0.24
N CYS A 93 -5.43 16.46 0.02
CA CYS A 93 -5.40 17.91 0.19
C CYS A 93 -5.34 18.23 1.70
N ASP A 94 -4.15 18.43 2.23
CA ASP A 94 -3.88 18.69 3.65
C ASP A 94 -3.45 20.13 3.94
N GLN A 95 -3.16 20.90 2.88
CA GLN A 95 -2.72 22.29 2.94
C GLN A 95 -3.68 23.26 2.23
N GLY A 96 -4.92 22.82 1.94
CA GLY A 96 -5.94 23.65 1.30
C GLY A 96 -5.78 23.78 -0.23
N GLN A 97 -5.19 22.78 -0.89
CA GLN A 97 -5.03 22.74 -2.35
C GLN A 97 -6.37 22.89 -3.07
N GLU A 98 -7.45 22.31 -2.54
CA GLU A 98 -8.82 22.46 -3.05
C GLU A 98 -9.33 23.91 -2.95
N ILE A 99 -8.91 24.61 -1.89
CA ILE A 99 -9.26 26.04 -1.71
C ILE A 99 -8.53 26.90 -2.74
N GLU A 100 -7.24 26.63 -2.98
CA GLU A 100 -6.50 27.33 -4.04
C GLU A 100 -7.08 27.03 -5.42
N ALA A 101 -7.48 25.80 -5.68
CA ALA A 101 -8.09 25.40 -6.93
C ALA A 101 -9.40 26.17 -7.19
N VAL A 102 -10.29 26.30 -6.20
CA VAL A 102 -11.54 27.03 -6.39
C VAL A 102 -11.33 28.55 -6.57
N LYS A 103 -10.30 29.12 -5.96
CA LYS A 103 -9.90 30.51 -6.25
C LYS A 103 -9.41 30.67 -7.67
N GLN A 104 -8.62 29.72 -8.19
CA GLN A 104 -8.18 29.72 -9.59
C GLN A 104 -9.36 29.64 -10.56
N ALA A 105 -10.37 28.80 -10.27
CA ALA A 105 -11.58 28.72 -11.08
C ALA A 105 -12.35 30.06 -11.09
N ALA A 106 -12.51 30.69 -9.93
CA ALA A 106 -13.15 31.99 -9.85
C ALA A 106 -12.37 33.06 -10.64
N HIS A 107 -11.04 33.04 -10.59
CA HIS A 107 -10.18 33.93 -11.36
C HIS A 107 -10.29 33.67 -12.88
N ALA A 108 -10.35 32.44 -13.31
CA ALA A 108 -10.57 32.06 -14.71
C ALA A 108 -11.94 32.57 -15.23
N MET A 109 -13.00 32.51 -14.39
CA MET A 109 -14.29 33.10 -14.70
C MET A 109 -14.20 34.62 -14.90
N MET A 110 -13.39 35.32 -14.11
CA MET A 110 -13.19 36.78 -14.30
C MET A 110 -12.51 37.07 -15.61
N THR A 111 -11.50 36.29 -16.00
CA THR A 111 -10.79 36.44 -17.28
C THR A 111 -11.73 36.22 -18.47
N ASP A 112 -12.57 35.17 -18.39
CA ASP A 112 -13.56 34.86 -19.42
C ASP A 112 -14.65 35.97 -19.53
N ALA A 113 -15.11 36.49 -18.39
CA ALA A 113 -16.07 37.58 -18.35
C ALA A 113 -15.47 38.89 -18.94
N ALA A 114 -14.20 39.17 -18.67
CA ALA A 114 -13.49 40.32 -19.26
C ALA A 114 -13.34 40.21 -20.79
N ALA A 115 -13.01 39.00 -21.28
CA ALA A 115 -12.99 38.75 -22.73
C ALA A 115 -14.39 38.95 -23.37
N SER A 116 -15.44 38.51 -22.68
CA SER A 116 -16.82 38.70 -23.08
C SER A 116 -17.21 40.18 -23.13
N LEU A 117 -16.73 41.00 -22.19
CA LEU A 117 -16.99 42.46 -22.17
C LEU A 117 -16.35 43.18 -23.37
N ALA A 118 -15.18 42.71 -23.80
CA ALA A 118 -14.50 43.24 -24.96
C ALA A 118 -15.23 42.93 -26.28
N ALA A 119 -15.93 41.79 -26.35
CA ALA A 119 -16.66 41.33 -27.51
C ALA A 119 -18.10 41.91 -27.58
N ASP A 120 -18.80 42.00 -26.44
CA ASP A 120 -20.18 42.48 -26.31
C ASP A 120 -20.33 43.16 -24.94
N GLN A 121 -20.50 44.48 -24.96
CA GLN A 121 -20.50 45.31 -23.76
C GLN A 121 -21.67 45.01 -22.81
N ASP A 122 -22.87 44.74 -23.34
CA ASP A 122 -24.06 44.53 -22.51
C ASP A 122 -24.05 43.13 -21.85
N ARG A 123 -23.72 42.11 -22.60
CA ARG A 123 -23.52 40.74 -22.04
C ARG A 123 -22.35 40.70 -21.08
N GLY A 124 -21.24 41.36 -21.40
CA GLY A 124 -20.04 41.36 -20.59
C GLY A 124 -20.22 41.98 -19.22
N LYS A 125 -21.02 43.08 -19.07
CA LYS A 125 -21.33 43.70 -17.78
C LYS A 125 -22.01 42.71 -16.83
N GLY A 126 -22.98 41.91 -17.32
CA GLY A 126 -23.65 40.88 -16.54
C GLY A 126 -22.68 39.80 -16.04
N ARG A 127 -21.82 39.31 -16.97
CA ARG A 127 -20.82 38.27 -16.65
C ARG A 127 -19.77 38.75 -15.65
N ILE A 128 -19.29 39.96 -15.75
CA ILE A 128 -18.37 40.58 -14.77
C ILE A 128 -19.01 40.61 -13.37
N LYS A 129 -20.27 41.05 -13.26
CA LYS A 129 -20.98 41.08 -11.97
C LYS A 129 -21.05 39.68 -11.36
N GLU A 130 -21.35 38.66 -12.14
CA GLU A 130 -21.41 37.28 -11.67
C GLU A 130 -20.03 36.73 -11.32
N ALA A 131 -18.99 37.01 -12.10
CA ALA A 131 -17.62 36.61 -11.82
C ALA A 131 -17.07 37.27 -10.53
N VAL A 132 -17.37 38.56 -10.31
CA VAL A 132 -17.04 39.23 -9.02
C VAL A 132 -17.73 38.54 -7.86
N ALA A 133 -19.01 38.20 -7.98
CA ALA A 133 -19.76 37.52 -6.94
C ALA A 133 -19.18 36.14 -6.63
N ALA A 134 -18.63 35.41 -7.61
CA ALA A 134 -18.01 34.09 -7.46
C ALA A 134 -16.78 34.12 -6.50
N HIS A 135 -16.13 35.27 -6.32
CA HIS A 135 -14.97 35.40 -5.41
C HIS A 135 -15.36 35.52 -3.93
N SER A 136 -16.63 35.60 -3.58
CA SER A 136 -17.05 35.65 -2.19
C SER A 136 -16.80 34.29 -1.50
N ILE A 137 -16.45 34.31 -0.21
CA ILE A 137 -16.20 33.08 0.58
C ILE A 137 -17.38 32.12 0.53
N SER A 138 -18.62 32.64 0.58
CA SER A 138 -19.83 31.82 0.53
C SER A 138 -19.96 31.08 -0.82
N ARG A 139 -19.66 31.75 -1.93
CA ARG A 139 -19.73 31.17 -3.27
C ARG A 139 -18.59 30.18 -3.54
N LEU A 140 -17.37 30.47 -3.07
CA LEU A 140 -16.26 29.53 -3.16
C LEU A 140 -16.56 28.23 -2.40
N LYS A 141 -17.13 28.32 -1.19
CA LYS A 141 -17.56 27.13 -0.42
C LYS A 141 -18.69 26.38 -1.12
N ALA A 142 -19.72 27.06 -1.59
CA ALA A 142 -20.83 26.45 -2.34
C ALA A 142 -20.34 25.75 -3.61
N THR A 143 -19.39 26.34 -4.34
CA THR A 143 -18.76 25.75 -5.51
C THR A 143 -18.07 24.42 -5.15
N LEU A 144 -17.26 24.39 -4.08
CA LEU A 144 -16.59 23.15 -3.64
C LEU A 144 -17.59 22.09 -3.18
N GLU A 145 -18.65 22.49 -2.48
CA GLU A 145 -19.69 21.57 -1.98
C GLU A 145 -20.46 20.92 -3.14
N LEU A 146 -20.90 21.71 -4.10
CA LEU A 146 -21.61 21.21 -5.28
C LEU A 146 -20.70 20.37 -6.19
N ALA A 147 -19.43 20.77 -6.33
CA ALA A 147 -18.47 20.05 -7.15
C ALA A 147 -18.21 18.62 -6.69
N GLN A 148 -18.44 18.30 -5.40
CA GLN A 148 -18.29 16.94 -4.88
C GLN A 148 -19.18 15.90 -5.59
N SER A 149 -20.26 16.34 -6.23
CA SER A 149 -21.19 15.47 -6.95
C SER A 149 -21.11 15.61 -8.47
N GLU A 150 -20.27 16.49 -8.99
CA GLU A 150 -20.10 16.64 -10.44
C GLU A 150 -19.37 15.42 -11.04
N PRO A 151 -19.70 15.02 -12.27
CA PRO A 151 -19.02 13.93 -12.96
C PRO A 151 -17.50 14.11 -12.99
N GLY A 152 -16.75 13.05 -12.73
CA GLY A 152 -15.28 13.08 -12.70
C GLY A 152 -14.67 13.62 -11.41
N MET A 153 -15.47 14.20 -10.49
CA MET A 153 -14.95 14.82 -9.26
C MET A 153 -15.04 13.92 -8.03
N SER A 154 -15.72 12.79 -8.10
CA SER A 154 -15.89 11.89 -6.94
C SER A 154 -15.39 10.49 -7.20
N VAL A 155 -14.91 9.84 -6.16
CA VAL A 155 -14.44 8.46 -6.18
C VAL A 155 -14.85 7.74 -4.90
N GLY A 156 -15.20 6.46 -5.03
CA GLY A 156 -15.43 5.60 -3.87
C GLY A 156 -14.12 5.29 -3.15
N HIS A 157 -14.15 5.20 -1.82
CA HIS A 157 -12.96 4.81 -1.06
C HIS A 157 -12.43 3.43 -1.48
N ALA A 158 -13.32 2.49 -1.79
CA ALA A 158 -12.96 1.14 -2.23
C ALA A 158 -12.33 1.09 -3.64
N ASP A 159 -12.50 2.13 -4.45
CA ASP A 159 -11.93 2.20 -5.81
C ASP A 159 -10.45 2.59 -5.78
N LEU A 160 -10.01 3.26 -4.69
CA LEU A 160 -8.62 3.64 -4.52
C LEU A 160 -7.75 2.41 -4.23
N ASP A 161 -6.58 2.34 -4.90
CA ASP A 161 -5.64 1.21 -4.77
C ASP A 161 -6.29 -0.16 -4.98
N SER A 162 -7.42 -0.22 -5.70
CA SER A 162 -8.26 -1.42 -5.82
C SER A 162 -7.62 -2.55 -6.63
N ASN A 163 -6.76 -2.23 -7.59
CA ASN A 163 -6.10 -3.21 -8.44
C ASN A 163 -4.83 -3.79 -7.78
N PRO A 164 -4.85 -5.03 -7.26
CA PRO A 164 -3.68 -5.63 -6.59
C PRO A 164 -2.52 -5.91 -7.54
N ALA A 165 -2.76 -5.98 -8.85
CA ALA A 165 -1.70 -6.17 -9.84
C ALA A 165 -0.88 -4.90 -10.09
N LEU A 166 -1.34 -3.72 -9.67
CA LEU A 166 -0.61 -2.48 -9.81
C LEU A 166 0.09 -2.12 -8.50
N LEU A 167 1.36 -1.77 -8.60
CA LEU A 167 2.18 -1.32 -7.47
C LEU A 167 2.74 0.07 -7.75
N GLY A 168 2.30 1.07 -7.00
CA GLY A 168 2.88 2.41 -7.05
C GLY A 168 4.32 2.38 -6.54
N VAL A 169 5.24 2.98 -7.27
CA VAL A 169 6.66 3.10 -6.95
C VAL A 169 7.11 4.54 -7.11
N GLY A 170 8.33 4.87 -6.64
CA GLY A 170 8.79 6.26 -6.68
C GLY A 170 8.85 6.88 -8.08
N ASN A 171 9.09 6.07 -9.11
CA ASN A 171 9.22 6.51 -10.49
C ASN A 171 8.07 6.04 -11.41
N GLY A 172 6.92 5.66 -10.85
CA GLY A 172 5.75 5.28 -11.65
C GLY A 172 4.89 4.18 -11.03
N VAL A 173 4.38 3.30 -11.86
CA VAL A 173 3.56 2.13 -11.48
C VAL A 173 4.11 0.89 -12.14
N VAL A 174 4.25 -0.18 -11.37
CA VAL A 174 4.66 -1.49 -11.89
C VAL A 174 3.44 -2.39 -12.03
N ASP A 175 3.25 -2.93 -13.22
CA ASP A 175 2.35 -4.07 -13.40
C ASP A 175 3.06 -5.34 -12.91
N LEU A 176 2.61 -5.88 -11.79
CA LEU A 176 3.20 -7.07 -11.17
C LEU A 176 2.99 -8.35 -11.99
N LYS A 177 2.10 -8.37 -12.98
CA LYS A 177 1.89 -9.50 -13.86
C LYS A 177 2.98 -9.59 -14.93
N THR A 178 3.36 -8.45 -15.47
CA THR A 178 4.32 -8.34 -16.57
C THR A 178 5.69 -7.88 -16.13
N GLY A 179 5.79 -7.26 -14.94
CA GLY A 179 7.00 -6.59 -14.49
C GLY A 179 7.29 -5.28 -15.21
N THR A 180 6.33 -4.74 -15.92
CA THR A 180 6.53 -3.52 -16.72
C THR A 180 6.32 -2.28 -15.86
N LEU A 181 7.30 -1.37 -15.88
CA LEU A 181 7.15 -0.02 -15.33
C LEU A 181 6.40 0.86 -16.33
N MET A 182 5.42 1.58 -15.86
CA MET A 182 4.66 2.55 -16.63
C MET A 182 4.51 3.85 -15.84
N ALA A 183 4.23 4.96 -16.54
CA ALA A 183 3.89 6.22 -15.90
C ALA A 183 2.59 6.05 -15.10
N ASN A 184 2.53 6.63 -13.91
CA ASN A 184 1.28 6.71 -13.16
C ASN A 184 0.32 7.67 -13.87
N ARG A 185 -0.97 7.36 -13.82
CA ARG A 185 -2.04 8.18 -14.42
C ARG A 185 -3.20 8.33 -13.44
N PRO A 186 -3.94 9.45 -13.51
CA PRO A 186 -5.06 9.70 -12.62
C PRO A 186 -6.11 8.57 -12.61
N ASP A 187 -6.37 7.94 -13.75
CA ASP A 187 -7.35 6.86 -13.91
C ASP A 187 -6.97 5.55 -13.20
N MET A 188 -5.69 5.37 -12.84
CA MET A 188 -5.24 4.20 -12.07
C MET A 188 -5.63 4.26 -10.60
N LEU A 189 -6.05 5.42 -10.09
CA LEU A 189 -6.51 5.67 -8.71
C LEU A 189 -5.53 5.20 -7.64
N ILE A 190 -4.22 5.26 -7.92
CA ILE A 190 -3.18 4.83 -6.99
C ILE A 190 -2.82 5.99 -6.08
N THR A 191 -2.96 5.75 -4.77
CA THR A 191 -2.65 6.72 -3.70
C THR A 191 -1.42 6.30 -2.89
N ARG A 192 -1.07 5.00 -2.89
CA ARG A 192 0.04 4.45 -2.12
C ARG A 192 1.23 4.17 -3.02
N HIS A 193 2.41 4.45 -2.49
CA HIS A 193 3.65 4.22 -3.23
C HIS A 193 4.68 3.55 -2.32
N CYS A 194 5.49 2.68 -2.92
CA CYS A 194 6.71 2.19 -2.29
C CYS A 194 7.67 3.36 -2.00
N GLY A 195 8.49 3.21 -0.98
CA GLY A 195 9.53 4.19 -0.66
C GLY A 195 10.74 4.11 -1.59
N ALA A 196 10.64 3.39 -2.70
CA ALA A 196 11.73 3.10 -3.63
C ALA A 196 11.26 3.20 -5.09
N ASP A 197 12.21 3.51 -5.98
CA ASP A 197 12.03 3.46 -7.42
C ASP A 197 12.08 2.00 -7.92
N TYR A 198 11.48 1.75 -9.08
CA TYR A 198 11.63 0.50 -9.82
C TYR A 198 12.84 0.55 -10.75
N ASP A 199 13.74 -0.42 -10.62
CA ASP A 199 14.87 -0.62 -11.53
C ASP A 199 15.28 -2.11 -11.50
N ILE A 200 15.89 -2.57 -12.57
CA ILE A 200 16.35 -3.96 -12.76
C ILE A 200 17.82 -4.18 -12.38
N ALA A 201 18.48 -3.19 -11.77
CA ALA A 201 19.87 -3.30 -11.39
C ALA A 201 20.10 -4.33 -10.26
N PRO A 202 21.24 -5.05 -10.25
CA PRO A 202 21.56 -5.98 -9.18
C PRO A 202 21.80 -5.26 -7.84
N CYS A 203 21.52 -5.95 -6.74
CA CYS A 203 21.69 -5.43 -5.38
C CYS A 203 22.72 -6.24 -4.55
N PRO A 204 24.01 -6.24 -4.91
CA PRO A 204 25.01 -7.14 -4.33
C PRO A 204 25.13 -6.99 -2.82
N ARG A 205 25.01 -5.79 -2.25
CA ARG A 205 25.10 -5.62 -0.78
C ARG A 205 23.95 -6.30 -0.03
N TRP A 206 22.75 -6.30 -0.61
CA TRP A 206 21.64 -7.07 -0.02
C TRP A 206 21.85 -8.59 -0.15
N LEU A 207 22.25 -9.04 -1.32
CA LEU A 207 22.55 -10.45 -1.50
C LEU A 207 23.64 -10.91 -0.53
N GLN A 208 24.66 -10.07 -0.34
CA GLN A 208 25.69 -10.30 0.68
C GLN A 208 25.10 -10.32 2.09
N PHE A 209 24.24 -9.36 2.45
CA PHE A 209 23.58 -9.33 3.75
C PHE A 209 22.72 -10.58 3.98
N MET A 210 22.00 -11.04 2.97
CA MET A 210 21.22 -12.28 3.07
C MET A 210 22.11 -13.50 3.27
N ALA A 211 23.25 -13.58 2.57
CA ALA A 211 24.23 -14.64 2.78
C ALA A 211 24.94 -14.57 4.14
N GLU A 212 25.15 -13.36 4.69
CA GLU A 212 25.65 -13.15 6.05
C GLU A 212 24.65 -13.63 7.11
N VAL A 213 23.33 -13.36 6.92
CA VAL A 213 22.26 -13.74 7.86
C VAL A 213 21.94 -15.23 7.79
N PHE A 214 21.99 -15.83 6.59
CA PHE A 214 21.68 -17.24 6.34
C PHE A 214 22.88 -17.95 5.68
N PRO A 215 24.00 -18.09 6.38
CA PRO A 215 25.24 -18.62 5.81
C PRO A 215 25.08 -20.06 5.33
N GLY A 216 25.36 -20.30 4.05
CA GLY A 216 25.27 -21.64 3.44
C GLY A 216 23.86 -22.13 3.19
N ASP A 217 22.83 -21.38 3.50
CA ASP A 217 21.41 -21.78 3.35
C ASP A 217 20.73 -20.99 2.22
N GLN A 218 21.09 -21.33 0.99
CA GLN A 218 20.52 -20.71 -0.21
C GLN A 218 19.00 -20.96 -0.31
N ALA A 219 18.53 -22.11 0.17
CA ALA A 219 17.10 -22.44 0.16
C ALA A 219 16.28 -21.47 1.00
N THR A 220 16.77 -21.10 2.19
CA THR A 220 16.12 -20.09 3.03
C THR A 220 16.20 -18.69 2.39
N ILE A 221 17.33 -18.33 1.76
CA ILE A 221 17.47 -17.05 1.05
C ILE A 221 16.44 -16.96 -0.08
N ASP A 222 16.33 -17.97 -0.91
CA ASP A 222 15.34 -18.05 -2.00
C ASP A 222 13.90 -18.00 -1.47
N ALA A 223 13.66 -18.61 -0.30
CA ALA A 223 12.39 -18.56 0.39
C ALA A 223 12.00 -17.16 0.82
N VAL A 224 12.91 -16.48 1.51
CA VAL A 224 12.70 -15.09 1.97
C VAL A 224 12.39 -14.18 0.79
N GLN A 225 13.11 -14.34 -0.31
CA GLN A 225 12.92 -13.55 -1.50
C GLN A 225 11.52 -13.76 -2.11
N ARG A 226 11.06 -15.04 -2.22
CA ARG A 226 9.70 -15.35 -2.66
C ARG A 226 8.64 -14.77 -1.73
N LEU A 227 8.83 -14.87 -0.41
CA LEU A 227 7.90 -14.32 0.58
C LEU A 227 7.80 -12.79 0.50
N LEU A 228 8.91 -12.09 0.28
CA LEU A 228 8.92 -10.64 0.08
C LEU A 228 8.19 -10.27 -1.22
N GLY A 229 8.47 -10.98 -2.32
CA GLY A 229 7.76 -10.80 -3.58
C GLY A 229 6.27 -11.05 -3.44
N TYR A 230 5.88 -12.14 -2.78
CA TYR A 230 4.48 -12.46 -2.47
C TYR A 230 3.81 -11.34 -1.67
N THR A 231 4.48 -10.83 -0.65
CA THR A 231 3.97 -9.71 0.18
C THR A 231 3.64 -8.49 -0.67
N LEU A 232 4.47 -8.18 -1.67
CA LEU A 232 4.26 -7.01 -2.55
C LEU A 232 3.03 -7.17 -3.48
N THR A 233 2.57 -8.38 -3.74
CA THR A 233 1.38 -8.60 -4.57
C THR A 233 0.09 -8.20 -3.88
N GLY A 234 0.07 -8.13 -2.55
CA GLY A 234 -1.17 -7.93 -1.80
C GLY A 234 -2.17 -9.07 -1.95
N LEU A 235 -1.71 -10.27 -2.30
CA LEU A 235 -2.54 -11.47 -2.38
C LEU A 235 -2.43 -12.27 -1.08
N ASN A 236 -3.56 -12.83 -0.63
CA ASN A 236 -3.62 -13.72 0.54
C ASN A 236 -3.90 -15.18 0.13
N THR A 237 -3.46 -15.58 -1.07
CA THR A 237 -3.73 -16.92 -1.61
C THR A 237 -3.13 -18.05 -0.79
N GLU A 238 -1.98 -17.82 -0.17
CA GLU A 238 -1.27 -18.81 0.63
C GLU A 238 -1.72 -18.83 2.11
N GLU A 239 -2.49 -17.82 2.53
CA GLU A 239 -2.99 -17.69 3.91
C GLU A 239 -1.90 -17.80 4.98
N ILE A 240 -0.77 -17.10 4.81
CA ILE A 240 0.41 -17.23 5.65
C ILE A 240 0.72 -15.99 6.47
N MET A 241 1.38 -16.22 7.62
CA MET A 241 2.00 -15.23 8.47
C MET A 241 3.45 -15.63 8.72
N VAL A 242 4.38 -14.70 8.62
CA VAL A 242 5.82 -14.98 8.66
C VAL A 242 6.39 -14.59 10.02
N PHE A 243 7.03 -15.52 10.70
CA PHE A 243 7.69 -15.31 12.00
C PHE A 243 9.21 -15.33 11.83
N CYS A 244 9.85 -14.17 11.93
CA CYS A 244 11.30 -14.03 12.00
C CYS A 244 11.75 -14.21 13.46
N ILE A 245 12.32 -15.37 13.78
CA ILE A 245 12.68 -15.75 15.16
C ILE A 245 14.20 -15.82 15.31
N GLY A 246 14.75 -15.29 16.42
CA GLY A 246 16.18 -15.44 16.76
C GLY A 246 16.61 -14.52 17.91
N PHE A 247 17.74 -14.85 18.53
CA PHE A 247 18.22 -14.25 19.78
C PHE A 247 19.10 -13.03 19.54
N GLY A 248 18.55 -11.86 19.39
CA GLY A 248 19.29 -10.57 19.33
C GLY A 248 20.52 -10.51 18.40
N ALA A 249 20.91 -9.32 17.97
CA ALA A 249 22.10 -9.07 17.14
C ALA A 249 22.27 -9.97 15.88
N ASN A 250 21.18 -10.32 15.21
CA ASN A 250 21.11 -11.30 14.12
C ASN A 250 20.57 -10.74 12.79
N GLY A 251 20.46 -9.42 12.66
CA GLY A 251 20.02 -8.77 11.45
C GLY A 251 18.50 -8.63 11.27
N LYS A 252 17.64 -9.23 12.13
CA LYS A 252 16.17 -9.13 12.03
C LYS A 252 15.65 -7.69 11.95
N SER A 253 16.15 -6.81 12.82
CA SER A 253 15.68 -5.42 12.85
C SER A 253 16.04 -4.68 11.56
N ILE A 254 17.27 -4.84 11.08
CA ILE A 254 17.71 -4.25 9.80
C ILE A 254 16.88 -4.81 8.64
N PHE A 255 16.70 -6.13 8.59
CA PHE A 255 15.86 -6.80 7.58
C PHE A 255 14.45 -6.19 7.53
N GLY A 256 13.77 -6.11 8.68
CA GLY A 256 12.40 -5.59 8.73
C GLY A 256 12.31 -4.08 8.50
N ASN A 257 13.28 -3.29 8.99
CA ASN A 257 13.31 -1.85 8.74
C ASN A 257 13.49 -1.55 7.24
N ILE A 258 14.39 -2.26 6.58
CA ILE A 258 14.56 -2.15 5.12
C ILE A 258 13.28 -2.57 4.40
N GLY A 259 12.65 -3.69 4.79
CA GLY A 259 11.38 -4.14 4.22
C GLY A 259 10.28 -3.07 4.35
N ASN A 260 10.08 -2.52 5.55
CA ASN A 260 9.09 -1.46 5.78
C ASN A 260 9.38 -0.21 4.94
N ARG A 261 10.64 0.19 4.87
CA ARG A 261 11.06 1.39 4.16
C ARG A 261 10.88 1.25 2.65
N ILE A 262 11.23 0.10 2.08
CA ILE A 262 11.01 -0.21 0.66
C ILE A 262 9.52 -0.22 0.34
N THR A 263 8.73 -0.92 1.15
CA THR A 263 7.28 -1.02 0.94
C THR A 263 6.55 0.32 1.15
N GLY A 264 7.16 1.23 1.93
CA GLY A 264 6.72 2.63 2.06
C GLY A 264 5.25 2.78 2.45
N GLY A 265 4.44 3.42 1.62
CA GLY A 265 3.01 3.66 1.85
C GLY A 265 2.16 2.39 1.98
N TYR A 266 2.65 1.25 1.50
CA TYR A 266 2.01 -0.06 1.65
C TYR A 266 2.43 -0.79 2.93
N SER A 267 3.31 -0.23 3.75
CA SER A 267 3.73 -0.81 5.03
C SER A 267 2.97 -0.22 6.21
N LYS A 268 2.60 -1.07 7.15
CA LYS A 268 2.04 -0.68 8.46
C LYS A 268 2.78 -1.39 9.57
N VAL A 269 2.99 -0.69 10.68
CA VAL A 269 3.52 -1.27 11.91
C VAL A 269 2.36 -1.42 12.88
N ALA A 270 2.10 -2.65 13.32
CA ALA A 270 1.03 -2.96 14.25
C ALA A 270 1.59 -3.35 15.62
N PRO A 271 0.87 -3.05 16.72
CA PRO A 271 1.25 -3.48 18.04
C PRO A 271 1.14 -5.00 18.20
N HIS A 272 1.91 -5.58 19.12
CA HIS A 272 1.84 -7.02 19.39
C HIS A 272 0.47 -7.47 19.93
N SER A 273 -0.29 -6.56 20.55
CA SER A 273 -1.68 -6.81 20.99
C SER A 273 -2.60 -7.24 19.86
N LEU A 274 -2.25 -6.95 18.59
CA LEU A 274 -2.97 -7.43 17.42
C LEU A 274 -3.08 -8.97 17.39
N LEU A 275 -2.05 -9.66 17.89
CA LEU A 275 -1.90 -11.13 17.89
C LEU A 275 -2.05 -11.75 19.27
N ALA A 276 -2.25 -10.98 20.34
CA ALA A 276 -2.33 -11.48 21.69
C ALA A 276 -3.71 -12.05 21.99
N ALA A 277 -3.74 -13.24 22.61
CA ALA A 277 -4.98 -13.80 23.13
C ALA A 277 -5.61 -12.86 24.17
N ARG A 278 -6.85 -12.46 23.93
CA ARG A 278 -7.61 -11.56 24.81
C ARG A 278 -8.20 -12.33 26.00
N ARG A 279 -8.28 -11.68 27.14
CA ARG A 279 -8.99 -12.19 28.31
C ARG A 279 -10.39 -11.54 28.33
N GLY A 280 -11.45 -12.36 28.21
CA GLY A 280 -12.85 -11.92 28.27
C GLY A 280 -13.45 -11.47 26.92
N ASP A 281 -14.74 -11.16 26.92
CA ASP A 281 -15.54 -10.73 25.77
C ASP A 281 -15.30 -9.23 25.45
N ASP A 282 -14.04 -8.86 25.24
CA ASP A 282 -13.72 -7.48 24.81
C ASP A 282 -14.07 -7.31 23.33
N HIS A 283 -15.31 -6.87 23.08
CA HIS A 283 -15.84 -6.48 21.78
C HIS A 283 -15.47 -5.05 21.42
N SER A 284 -14.47 -4.44 22.08
CA SER A 284 -14.06 -3.08 21.74
C SER A 284 -13.65 -2.96 20.27
N ALA A 285 -13.95 -1.80 19.70
CA ALA A 285 -13.62 -1.51 18.30
C ALA A 285 -12.13 -1.73 18.05
N ARG A 286 -11.78 -2.58 17.09
CA ARG A 286 -10.40 -2.89 16.71
C ARG A 286 -9.82 -1.85 15.76
N GLY A 287 -9.57 -0.64 16.28
CA GLY A 287 -8.91 0.42 15.54
C GLY A 287 -7.51 0.02 15.05
N ASP A 288 -6.85 -0.91 15.74
CA ASP A 288 -5.58 -1.53 15.34
C ASP A 288 -5.71 -2.35 14.04
N ILE A 289 -6.87 -2.95 13.78
CA ILE A 289 -7.15 -3.66 12.52
C ILE A 289 -7.55 -2.67 11.42
N ALA A 290 -8.38 -1.66 11.72
CA ALA A 290 -8.81 -0.70 10.72
C ALA A 290 -7.65 0.05 10.05
N MET A 291 -6.56 0.31 10.78
CA MET A 291 -5.34 0.93 10.22
C MET A 291 -4.62 0.06 9.19
N LEU A 292 -4.93 -1.25 9.09
CA LEU A 292 -4.27 -2.17 8.17
C LEU A 292 -4.86 -2.12 6.75
N GLU A 293 -5.99 -1.44 6.57
CA GLU A 293 -6.63 -1.31 5.27
C GLU A 293 -5.65 -0.77 4.22
N GLY A 294 -5.58 -1.45 3.07
CA GLY A 294 -4.71 -1.12 1.95
C GLY A 294 -3.21 -1.36 2.19
N ALA A 295 -2.81 -1.94 3.33
CA ALA A 295 -1.44 -2.43 3.51
C ALA A 295 -1.16 -3.64 2.62
N ARG A 296 0.13 -3.88 2.33
CA ARG A 296 0.67 -5.13 1.75
C ARG A 296 1.64 -5.80 2.71
N LEU A 297 2.34 -5.01 3.51
CA LEU A 297 3.22 -5.47 4.58
C LEU A 297 2.70 -4.98 5.93
N VAL A 298 2.42 -5.89 6.85
CA VAL A 298 2.14 -5.55 8.24
C VAL A 298 3.28 -6.09 9.11
N SER A 299 4.01 -5.19 9.77
CA SER A 299 5.09 -5.54 10.68
C SER A 299 4.62 -5.53 12.12
N VAL A 300 4.82 -6.63 12.82
CA VAL A 300 4.65 -6.73 14.29
C VAL A 300 6.01 -6.97 14.92
N ASN A 301 6.38 -6.09 15.86
CA ASN A 301 7.69 -6.14 16.50
C ASN A 301 7.57 -6.59 17.94
N GLU A 302 8.52 -7.43 18.34
CA GLU A 302 8.76 -7.82 19.75
C GLU A 302 7.55 -8.40 20.47
N LEU A 303 7.33 -9.70 20.29
CA LEU A 303 6.36 -10.41 21.12
C LEU A 303 6.94 -10.61 22.52
N PRO A 304 6.17 -10.31 23.59
CA PRO A 304 6.57 -10.65 24.96
C PRO A 304 6.85 -12.13 25.13
N GLY A 305 7.81 -12.47 25.99
CA GLY A 305 8.08 -13.87 26.36
C GLY A 305 6.83 -14.51 26.96
N GLY A 306 6.53 -15.74 26.53
CA GLY A 306 5.34 -16.46 26.99
C GLY A 306 4.00 -15.95 26.46
N MET A 307 4.00 -15.06 25.48
CA MET A 307 2.77 -14.58 24.86
C MET A 307 2.03 -15.73 24.15
N GLN A 308 0.76 -15.90 24.48
CA GLN A 308 -0.14 -16.79 23.77
C GLN A 308 -0.76 -16.08 22.58
N LEU A 309 -0.74 -16.71 21.40
CA LEU A 309 -1.41 -16.19 20.21
C LEU A 309 -2.92 -16.34 20.31
N ASP A 310 -3.60 -15.33 19.80
CA ASP A 310 -5.02 -15.37 19.47
C ASP A 310 -5.19 -16.11 18.13
N GLU A 311 -5.50 -17.40 18.19
CA GLU A 311 -5.62 -18.24 16.99
C GLU A 311 -6.71 -17.77 16.03
N PRO A 312 -7.91 -17.38 16.50
CA PRO A 312 -8.90 -16.69 15.67
C PRO A 312 -8.34 -15.46 14.96
N ALA A 313 -7.61 -14.58 15.66
CA ALA A 313 -7.02 -13.41 15.05
C ALA A 313 -5.97 -13.77 13.99
N VAL A 314 -5.11 -14.76 14.24
CA VAL A 314 -4.13 -15.25 13.25
C VAL A 314 -4.85 -15.78 12.02
N LYS A 315 -5.93 -16.56 12.18
CA LYS A 315 -6.72 -17.11 11.07
C LYS A 315 -7.40 -16.00 10.27
N ALA A 316 -7.96 -14.99 10.93
CA ALA A 316 -8.60 -13.85 10.27
C ALA A 316 -7.59 -12.98 9.51
N LEU A 317 -6.44 -12.63 10.13
CA LEU A 317 -5.44 -11.75 9.53
C LEU A 317 -4.64 -12.41 8.39
N ALA A 318 -4.45 -13.73 8.44
CA ALA A 318 -3.82 -14.48 7.35
C ALA A 318 -4.85 -14.94 6.29
N GLY A 319 -6.14 -14.91 6.61
CA GLY A 319 -7.22 -15.43 5.77
C GLY A 319 -7.54 -14.52 4.58
N ARG A 320 -8.60 -14.91 3.85
CA ARG A 320 -9.12 -14.18 2.68
C ARG A 320 -10.47 -13.54 2.94
N GLU A 321 -11.06 -13.84 4.09
CA GLU A 321 -12.39 -13.32 4.42
C GLU A 321 -12.30 -11.82 4.72
N PRO A 322 -13.30 -11.04 4.28
CA PRO A 322 -13.36 -9.62 4.60
C PRO A 322 -13.32 -9.37 6.11
N ILE A 323 -12.54 -8.41 6.53
CA ILE A 323 -12.39 -8.03 7.93
C ILE A 323 -13.22 -6.78 8.20
N SER A 324 -14.15 -6.89 9.15
CA SER A 324 -14.88 -5.73 9.66
C SER A 324 -14.11 -5.06 10.80
N ALA A 325 -13.81 -3.80 10.65
CA ALA A 325 -13.09 -3.02 11.63
C ALA A 325 -13.68 -1.60 11.75
N ARG A 326 -13.36 -0.91 12.82
CA ARG A 326 -13.88 0.42 13.10
C ARG A 326 -12.75 1.35 13.55
N HIS A 327 -12.58 2.45 12.86
CA HIS A 327 -11.76 3.54 13.36
C HIS A 327 -12.43 4.20 14.58
N LEU A 328 -11.63 4.75 15.47
CA LEU A 328 -12.14 5.48 16.62
C LEU A 328 -13.03 6.63 16.13
N TYR A 329 -14.27 6.71 16.67
CA TYR A 329 -15.30 7.69 16.29
C TYR A 329 -15.78 7.64 14.82
N ALA A 330 -15.58 6.52 14.12
CA ALA A 330 -16.08 6.32 12.77
C ALA A 330 -17.06 5.12 12.71
N ASP A 331 -17.75 4.97 11.60
CA ASP A 331 -18.58 3.79 11.32
C ASP A 331 -17.72 2.55 11.04
N PHE A 332 -18.33 1.37 11.10
CA PHE A 332 -17.67 0.15 10.70
C PHE A 332 -17.36 0.19 9.20
N SER A 333 -16.13 -0.16 8.84
CA SER A 333 -15.73 -0.45 7.47
C SER A 333 -15.38 -1.93 7.34
N THR A 334 -15.64 -2.50 6.17
CA THR A 334 -15.25 -3.87 5.83
C THR A 334 -14.30 -3.81 4.65
N PHE A 335 -13.15 -4.45 4.79
CA PHE A 335 -12.13 -4.48 3.73
C PHE A 335 -11.56 -5.89 3.56
N ASP A 336 -11.11 -6.20 2.35
CA ASP A 336 -10.37 -7.43 2.06
C ASP A 336 -8.94 -7.31 2.58
N PRO A 337 -8.45 -8.27 3.39
CA PRO A 337 -7.05 -8.28 3.80
C PRO A 337 -6.16 -8.51 2.59
N ARG A 338 -5.28 -7.55 2.30
CA ARG A 338 -4.33 -7.57 1.17
C ARG A 338 -2.90 -7.49 1.64
N PHE A 339 -2.61 -8.06 2.80
CA PHE A 339 -1.30 -7.96 3.43
C PHE A 339 -0.79 -9.30 3.94
N THR A 340 0.52 -9.41 4.02
CA THR A 340 1.19 -10.47 4.77
C THR A 340 1.70 -9.90 6.08
N VAL A 341 1.40 -10.57 7.19
CA VAL A 341 1.91 -10.18 8.51
C VAL A 341 3.30 -10.78 8.72
N TRP A 342 4.27 -9.92 9.05
CA TRP A 342 5.64 -10.28 9.38
C TRP A 342 5.93 -9.97 10.85
N VAL A 343 6.13 -11.00 11.64
CA VAL A 343 6.39 -10.89 13.08
C VAL A 343 7.88 -11.03 13.34
N ARG A 344 8.49 -10.05 13.99
CA ARG A 344 9.89 -10.08 14.41
C ARG A 344 9.97 -10.27 15.91
N THR A 345 10.51 -11.38 16.37
CA THR A 345 10.54 -11.68 17.80
C THR A 345 11.79 -12.47 18.22
N ASN A 346 12.17 -12.31 19.47
CA ASN A 346 13.20 -13.13 20.12
C ASN A 346 12.59 -14.37 20.82
N HIS A 347 11.29 -14.34 21.08
CA HIS A 347 10.60 -15.38 21.80
C HIS A 347 9.63 -16.11 20.88
N ARG A 348 9.52 -17.41 21.07
CA ARG A 348 8.49 -18.20 20.40
C ARG A 348 7.15 -17.95 21.08
N PRO A 349 6.10 -17.62 20.35
CA PRO A 349 4.78 -17.51 20.94
C PRO A 349 4.24 -18.88 21.32
N ILE A 350 3.30 -18.91 22.27
CA ILE A 350 2.59 -20.11 22.67
C ILE A 350 1.36 -20.27 21.78
N ILE A 351 1.22 -21.45 21.19
CA ILE A 351 0.05 -21.88 20.42
C ILE A 351 -0.55 -23.06 21.19
N LYS A 352 -1.80 -22.94 21.62
CA LYS A 352 -2.46 -23.97 22.40
C LYS A 352 -3.20 -25.02 21.57
N GLY A 353 -3.68 -24.60 20.39
CA GLY A 353 -4.45 -25.48 19.53
C GLY A 353 -3.58 -26.49 18.79
N ASP A 354 -4.05 -27.73 18.74
CA ASP A 354 -3.48 -28.79 17.90
C ASP A 354 -4.07 -28.80 16.48
N ASP A 355 -4.84 -27.75 16.13
CA ASP A 355 -5.53 -27.63 14.85
C ASP A 355 -4.52 -27.35 13.72
N ASP A 356 -4.51 -28.21 12.71
CA ASP A 356 -3.73 -28.03 11.48
C ASP A 356 -3.99 -26.68 10.81
N GLY A 357 -5.16 -26.09 11.07
CA GLY A 357 -5.56 -24.79 10.53
C GLY A 357 -4.65 -23.63 10.96
N ILE A 358 -4.08 -23.64 12.17
CA ILE A 358 -3.14 -22.61 12.64
C ILE A 358 -1.74 -22.89 12.11
N TRP A 359 -1.29 -24.15 12.17
CA TRP A 359 0.07 -24.50 11.80
C TRP A 359 0.37 -24.29 10.31
N ARG A 360 -0.59 -24.57 9.44
CA ARG A 360 -0.41 -24.32 7.98
C ARG A 360 -0.22 -22.84 7.62
N ARG A 361 -0.62 -21.94 8.54
CA ARG A 361 -0.51 -20.50 8.32
C ARG A 361 0.79 -19.91 8.81
N ILE A 362 1.56 -20.64 9.61
CA ILE A 362 2.77 -20.13 10.23
C ILE A 362 4.00 -20.55 9.42
N VAL A 363 4.73 -19.55 8.93
CA VAL A 363 6.02 -19.73 8.30
C VAL A 363 7.09 -19.20 9.24
N VAL A 364 8.04 -20.05 9.66
CA VAL A 364 9.12 -19.64 10.56
C VAL A 364 10.41 -19.43 9.76
N LEU A 365 10.98 -18.24 9.89
CA LEU A 365 12.30 -17.88 9.39
C LEU A 365 13.28 -17.79 10.56
N PRO A 366 14.20 -18.76 10.72
CA PRO A 366 15.12 -18.80 11.85
C PRO A 366 16.36 -17.93 11.58
N PHE A 367 16.48 -16.81 12.27
CA PHE A 367 17.66 -15.94 12.27
C PHE A 367 18.67 -16.46 13.29
N ARG A 368 19.48 -17.45 12.92
CA ARG A 368 20.39 -18.17 13.80
C ARG A 368 21.75 -17.49 13.96
N GLN A 369 22.19 -16.74 12.95
CA GLN A 369 23.48 -16.04 12.96
C GLN A 369 23.47 -14.95 14.02
N LYS A 370 24.59 -14.80 14.75
CA LYS A 370 24.84 -13.72 15.70
C LYS A 370 26.03 -12.90 15.23
N PHE A 371 25.86 -11.60 15.19
CA PHE A 371 26.92 -10.66 14.81
C PHE A 371 27.51 -10.01 16.07
N GLU A 372 28.81 -10.21 16.35
CA GLU A 372 29.48 -9.69 17.52
C GLU A 372 30.76 -8.94 17.15
N GLY A 373 31.18 -8.02 18.00
CA GLY A 373 32.44 -7.27 17.85
C GLY A 373 32.56 -6.60 16.47
N ALA A 374 33.65 -6.91 15.77
CA ALA A 374 33.96 -6.32 14.45
C ALA A 374 32.99 -6.74 13.33
N GLN A 375 32.16 -7.77 13.54
CA GLN A 375 31.13 -8.18 12.58
C GLN A 375 29.92 -7.25 12.59
N ARG A 376 29.77 -6.42 13.60
CA ARG A 376 28.66 -5.45 13.70
C ARG A 376 29.00 -4.20 12.90
N ASP A 377 28.25 -3.94 11.86
CA ASP A 377 28.34 -2.70 11.09
C ASP A 377 27.23 -1.74 11.55
N PRO A 378 27.53 -0.70 12.33
CA PRO A 378 26.53 0.27 12.80
C PRO A 378 25.90 1.07 11.67
N HIS A 379 26.54 1.12 10.51
CA HIS A 379 26.07 1.83 9.32
C HIS A 379 25.41 0.92 8.28
N LEU A 380 25.18 -0.36 8.61
CA LEU A 380 24.66 -1.35 7.66
C LEU A 380 23.31 -0.93 7.07
N GLU A 381 22.40 -0.45 7.89
CA GLU A 381 21.08 0.01 7.42
C GLU A 381 21.23 1.17 6.44
N ALA A 382 22.09 2.13 6.74
CA ALA A 382 22.37 3.24 5.83
C ALA A 382 23.05 2.78 4.53
N LYS A 383 23.96 1.80 4.60
CA LYS A 383 24.63 1.22 3.42
C LYS A 383 23.64 0.44 2.55
N LEU A 384 22.73 -0.31 3.18
CA LEU A 384 21.66 -1.01 2.49
C LEU A 384 20.66 -0.04 1.87
N TRP A 385 20.39 1.08 2.52
CA TRP A 385 19.48 2.10 1.98
C TRP A 385 20.14 2.93 0.88
N GLY A 386 21.45 3.11 0.87
CA GLY A 386 22.21 3.83 -0.15
C GLY A 386 21.75 5.26 -0.47
N ARG A 387 22.61 6.06 -1.11
CA ARG A 387 22.32 7.47 -1.39
C ARG A 387 21.38 7.71 -2.56
N THR A 388 20.97 6.72 -3.31
CA THR A 388 20.20 6.95 -4.55
C THR A 388 19.40 5.72 -4.96
N ARG A 389 18.13 5.95 -5.20
CA ARG A 389 17.22 5.15 -6.02
C ARG A 389 17.26 3.64 -5.74
N TRP A 390 16.25 3.16 -5.10
CA TRP A 390 16.01 1.75 -4.91
C TRP A 390 15.37 1.17 -6.18
N HIS A 391 15.94 0.09 -6.62
CA HIS A 391 15.60 -0.50 -7.91
C HIS A 391 14.80 -1.80 -7.71
N LEU A 392 13.72 -1.94 -8.46
CA LEU A 392 12.81 -3.09 -8.46
C LEU A 392 13.04 -3.92 -9.73
N ALA A 393 13.48 -5.16 -9.66
CA ALA A 393 13.62 -6.03 -10.84
C ALA A 393 12.64 -7.21 -10.82
N VAL A 394 11.98 -7.45 -11.93
CA VAL A 394 11.09 -8.59 -12.16
C VAL A 394 11.67 -9.43 -13.30
N ASP A 395 11.96 -10.71 -13.06
CA ASP A 395 12.35 -11.65 -14.12
C ASP A 395 11.33 -12.80 -14.21
N ASP A 396 10.90 -13.07 -15.43
CA ASP A 396 9.72 -13.89 -15.79
C ASP A 396 10.01 -15.41 -15.85
N ARG A 397 11.15 -15.90 -15.40
CA ARG A 397 11.53 -17.27 -15.71
C ARG A 397 11.75 -18.21 -14.53
N ARG A 398 10.79 -18.50 -13.66
CA ARG A 398 10.67 -19.83 -13.01
C ARG A 398 9.50 -19.90 -12.02
N ARG A 399 8.54 -20.76 -12.34
CA ARG A 399 7.33 -21.03 -11.56
C ARG A 399 7.55 -22.24 -10.64
N ALA A 400 7.55 -22.03 -9.31
CA ALA A 400 7.30 -23.11 -8.36
C ALA A 400 6.44 -22.61 -7.18
N PRO A 401 5.43 -23.36 -6.75
CA PRO A 401 4.51 -22.95 -5.72
C PRO A 401 5.20 -22.84 -4.34
N VAL A 402 4.77 -21.89 -3.52
CA VAL A 402 5.19 -21.70 -2.10
C VAL A 402 4.92 -22.95 -1.26
N SER A 403 4.07 -23.86 -1.75
CA SER A 403 3.72 -25.15 -1.13
C SER A 403 4.89 -26.14 -0.94
N ARG A 404 6.10 -25.86 -1.46
CA ARG A 404 7.31 -26.68 -1.26
C ARG A 404 8.13 -26.30 -0.02
N PHE A 405 7.76 -25.25 0.72
CA PHE A 405 8.35 -25.06 2.06
C PHE A 405 7.80 -26.13 2.96
N GLY A 406 8.70 -26.88 3.60
CA GLY A 406 8.30 -27.90 4.56
C GLY A 406 7.34 -27.29 5.57
N LYS A 407 6.09 -27.70 5.50
CA LYS A 407 5.10 -27.42 6.52
C LYS A 407 5.67 -28.05 7.79
N PHE A 408 6.05 -27.23 8.76
CA PHE A 408 6.40 -27.71 10.07
C PHE A 408 5.10 -28.15 10.77
N GLY A 409 4.66 -29.39 10.45
CA GLY A 409 3.74 -30.09 11.31
C GLY A 409 4.47 -30.52 12.59
N PRO A 410 3.75 -30.83 13.70
CA PRO A 410 4.34 -31.26 14.94
C PRO A 410 5.14 -32.54 14.70
N GLN A 411 6.47 -32.44 14.60
CA GLN A 411 7.35 -33.60 14.65
C GLN A 411 7.57 -33.95 16.11
N SER A 412 7.57 -35.24 16.43
CA SER A 412 7.94 -35.73 17.74
C SER A 412 9.38 -35.31 18.04
N GLY A 413 9.55 -34.32 18.93
CA GLY A 413 10.84 -33.67 19.21
C GLY A 413 10.89 -32.18 18.84
N ASP A 414 9.81 -31.59 18.34
CA ASP A 414 9.74 -30.17 18.03
C ASP A 414 9.80 -29.35 19.34
N PRO A 415 10.80 -28.47 19.52
CA PRO A 415 10.89 -27.64 20.71
C PRO A 415 9.75 -26.60 20.85
N CYS A 416 8.76 -26.60 19.93
CA CYS A 416 7.53 -25.81 20.05
C CYS A 416 6.42 -26.53 20.87
N ARG A 417 6.53 -27.82 21.19
CA ARG A 417 5.63 -28.47 22.15
C ARG A 417 5.99 -28.02 23.56
N ALA A 418 5.10 -27.29 24.20
CA ALA A 418 5.14 -27.13 25.64
C ALA A 418 4.96 -28.52 26.26
N THR A 419 5.97 -29.02 26.92
CA THR A 419 5.83 -30.17 27.84
C THR A 419 4.82 -29.76 28.92
N PRO A 420 3.74 -30.51 29.15
CA PRO A 420 2.90 -30.24 30.30
C PRO A 420 3.78 -30.43 31.55
N VAL A 421 3.88 -29.41 32.35
CA VAL A 421 4.45 -29.52 33.70
C VAL A 421 3.54 -30.48 34.43
N SER A 422 4.02 -31.71 34.64
CA SER A 422 3.38 -32.64 35.56
C SER A 422 3.46 -32.02 36.95
N GLU A 423 2.31 -31.67 37.51
CA GLU A 423 2.18 -31.54 38.94
C GLU A 423 2.67 -32.83 39.57
N ARG A 424 3.76 -32.75 40.27
CA ARG A 424 4.13 -33.71 41.32
C ARG A 424 4.55 -32.93 42.55
N GLU A 425 3.71 -33.11 43.57
CA GLU A 425 3.92 -32.99 45.02
C GLU A 425 4.50 -31.68 45.55
#